data_5aed1949a662bc0d5e8d5f306c536c45
#
_entry.id   5aed1949a662bc0d5e8d5f306c536c45
#
_cell.length_a   1.000
_cell.length_b   1.000
_cell.length_c   1.000
_cell.angle_alpha   90.00
_cell.angle_beta   90.00
_cell.angle_gamma   90.00
#
_symmetry.space_group_name_H-M   'P 1'
#
loop_
_entity.id
_entity.type
_entity.pdbx_description
1 polymer ?
#
loop_
_entity_poly.entity_id
_entity_poly.type
_entity_poly.pdbx_seq_one_letter_code
_entity_poly.pdbx_strand_id
1 'polypeptide(L)'
;MPMESKVPTQNPRTVEAWVKLLDGVRVPVPKQSYDRVMSAINDNRRSLREIAELMQDSPALVLSVMREANHPANASQAEPAESLEVALNRLGLARSKELLMRLPALPEDDIPPVLRQFLLISQHAAQQASGLFASRLARLWQEIHWGSLLFLAPLWPLALAHPKLLDAWELRVIHKGETAADVEQELFGVRIFALCQAMAEHWRLPKWVTQGYRLLLEERDQLALVLSIAREEDLLIQQHRLDEAPGLRRWFNEPANTVLLANNLALAAQVGWDNPHLLRWQLLTALYLQTSLDDVQQQVHQQAAASARRHARHALFHPAEALIWPWHQRRPHPDMLTPPPPSSEDLGRWRTLCQALLAQPSPFTNAVHLATQAREALLACGMQRIVLLTLDGAREHLRVQQTAGLPKEAAAMVLPVAQNKLLHKLMSKAGQLRLTPDNHAQFSALLPAPIRALFRSEHVLLRSLAVSDQVLMLAVADQGGKPLADVSVQAFGKTSQCIERALAVFANRGA
;
A
#
# COMPACT_ATOMS: atom_id res chain seq x y z
N MET A 1 34.73 10.59 12.00
CA MET A 1 33.82 10.08 13.01
C MET A 1 32.40 10.42 12.58
N PRO A 2 31.53 9.48 12.25
CA PRO A 2 30.15 9.78 11.96
C PRO A 2 29.43 10.03 13.30
N MET A 3 28.75 11.18 13.39
CA MET A 3 27.83 11.47 14.50
C MET A 3 26.63 10.51 14.38
N GLU A 4 26.59 9.52 15.25
CA GLU A 4 25.39 8.75 15.51
C GLU A 4 24.32 9.70 16.09
N SER A 5 23.38 10.14 15.25
CA SER A 5 22.16 10.77 15.72
C SER A 5 21.35 9.68 16.43
N LYS A 6 21.21 9.79 17.73
CA LYS A 6 20.29 8.97 18.56
C LYS A 6 18.90 9.10 17.95
N VAL A 7 18.48 8.10 17.17
CA VAL A 7 17.10 7.95 16.73
C VAL A 7 16.25 7.75 18.00
N PRO A 8 15.22 8.58 18.24
CA PRO A 8 14.34 8.38 19.37
C PRO A 8 13.66 7.00 19.25
N THR A 9 13.69 6.21 20.31
CA THR A 9 13.16 4.84 20.36
C THR A 9 11.62 4.76 20.28
N GLN A 10 10.91 5.87 20.20
CA GLN A 10 9.47 5.94 19.99
C GLN A 10 9.13 6.98 18.93
N ASN A 11 8.20 6.62 18.02
CA ASN A 11 7.67 7.55 17.04
C ASN A 11 6.96 8.72 17.73
N PRO A 12 7.01 9.94 17.15
CA PRO A 12 6.22 11.07 17.61
C PRO A 12 4.73 10.73 17.69
N ARG A 13 4.00 11.40 18.61
CA ARG A 13 2.56 11.20 18.81
C ARG A 13 1.75 12.48 18.70
N THR A 14 2.39 13.61 18.41
CA THR A 14 1.73 14.91 18.19
C THR A 14 2.16 15.50 16.85
N VAL A 15 1.32 16.36 16.28
CA VAL A 15 1.59 17.04 15.01
C VAL A 15 2.87 17.86 15.09
N GLU A 16 3.07 18.61 16.16
CA GLU A 16 4.25 19.48 16.34
C GLU A 16 5.54 18.67 16.41
N ALA A 17 5.51 17.53 17.10
CA ALA A 17 6.68 16.66 17.20
C ALA A 17 7.03 16.01 15.83
N TRP A 18 6.03 15.64 15.05
CA TRP A 18 6.22 15.17 13.68
C TRP A 18 6.77 16.26 12.77
N VAL A 19 6.18 17.47 12.80
CA VAL A 19 6.65 18.62 12.01
C VAL A 19 8.13 18.89 12.30
N LYS A 20 8.50 18.96 13.59
CA LYS A 20 9.89 19.17 14.01
C LYS A 20 10.85 18.08 13.52
N LEU A 21 10.42 16.81 13.55
CA LEU A 21 11.22 15.69 13.07
C LEU A 21 11.40 15.73 11.56
N LEU A 22 10.28 15.89 10.82
CA LEU A 22 10.26 15.80 9.37
C LEU A 22 10.82 17.03 8.66
N ASP A 23 10.81 18.21 9.29
CA ASP A 23 11.39 19.44 8.74
C ASP A 23 12.89 19.30 8.47
N GLY A 24 13.60 18.56 9.34
CA GLY A 24 15.02 18.27 9.16
C GLY A 24 15.35 17.27 8.05
N VAL A 25 14.38 16.53 7.56
CA VAL A 25 14.60 15.50 6.55
C VAL A 25 14.76 16.12 5.17
N ARG A 26 15.89 15.84 4.52
CA ARG A 26 16.19 16.31 3.15
C ARG A 26 15.81 15.24 2.14
N VAL A 27 14.83 15.55 1.31
CA VAL A 27 14.37 14.64 0.25
C VAL A 27 15.46 14.53 -0.83
N PRO A 28 15.94 13.32 -1.16
CA PRO A 28 16.99 13.14 -2.14
C PRO A 28 16.50 13.45 -3.56
N VAL A 29 17.43 13.95 -4.37
CA VAL A 29 17.21 14.24 -5.78
C VAL A 29 17.86 13.14 -6.63
N PRO A 30 17.19 12.64 -7.69
CA PRO A 30 17.83 11.75 -8.64
C PRO A 30 19.09 12.40 -9.23
N LYS A 31 20.22 11.69 -9.14
CA LYS A 31 21.54 12.22 -9.54
C LYS A 31 21.55 12.76 -10.96
N GLN A 32 20.88 12.10 -11.90
CA GLN A 32 20.80 12.57 -13.28
C GLN A 32 20.12 13.94 -13.41
N SER A 33 19.03 14.17 -12.67
CA SER A 33 18.32 15.46 -12.65
C SER A 33 19.18 16.53 -11.97
N TYR A 34 19.85 16.18 -10.88
CA TYR A 34 20.77 17.04 -10.16
C TYR A 34 21.91 17.52 -11.07
N ASP A 35 22.63 16.60 -11.73
CA ASP A 35 23.78 16.92 -12.60
C ASP A 35 23.35 17.80 -13.79
N ARG A 36 22.16 17.55 -14.37
CA ARG A 36 21.59 18.36 -15.45
C ARG A 36 21.32 19.80 -15.03
N VAL A 37 20.70 19.98 -13.87
CA VAL A 37 20.38 21.31 -13.35
C VAL A 37 21.63 22.05 -12.90
N MET A 38 22.59 21.38 -12.25
CA MET A 38 23.87 21.98 -11.86
C MET A 38 24.68 22.44 -13.07
N SER A 39 24.68 21.65 -14.15
CA SER A 39 25.30 22.06 -15.41
C SER A 39 24.66 23.33 -15.99
N ALA A 40 23.30 23.38 -15.95
CA ALA A 40 22.56 24.55 -16.44
C ALA A 40 22.79 25.80 -15.60
N ILE A 41 22.89 25.71 -14.28
CA ILE A 41 23.18 26.84 -13.38
C ILE A 41 24.62 27.38 -13.60
N ASN A 42 25.54 26.51 -13.97
CA ASN A 42 26.92 26.92 -14.25
C ASN A 42 27.11 27.51 -15.67
N ASP A 43 26.13 27.40 -16.53
CA ASP A 43 26.14 27.97 -17.88
C ASP A 43 25.54 29.38 -17.85
N ASN A 44 26.41 30.41 -17.89
CA ASN A 44 25.99 31.81 -17.88
C ASN A 44 25.11 32.26 -19.06
N ARG A 45 24.90 31.39 -20.06
CA ARG A 45 24.02 31.65 -21.20
C ARG A 45 22.55 31.28 -20.94
N ARG A 46 22.29 30.49 -19.87
CA ARG A 46 20.96 30.05 -19.56
C ARG A 46 20.22 31.05 -18.67
N SER A 47 18.99 31.29 -19.03
CA SER A 47 18.06 32.09 -18.24
C SER A 47 17.53 31.31 -17.03
N LEU A 48 17.04 32.00 -15.98
CA LEU A 48 16.34 31.40 -14.85
C LEU A 48 15.13 30.59 -15.29
N ARG A 49 14.46 30.99 -16.33
CA ARG A 49 13.31 30.25 -16.90
C ARG A 49 13.73 28.89 -17.45
N GLU A 50 14.79 28.81 -18.24
CA GLU A 50 15.30 27.54 -18.77
C GLU A 50 15.76 26.61 -17.64
N ILE A 51 16.34 27.18 -16.58
CA ILE A 51 16.72 26.41 -15.37
C ILE A 51 15.47 25.88 -14.67
N ALA A 52 14.40 26.69 -14.52
CA ALA A 52 13.13 26.26 -13.97
C ALA A 52 12.49 25.11 -14.79
N GLU A 53 12.54 25.21 -16.12
CA GLU A 53 12.04 24.15 -17.02
C GLU A 53 12.80 22.82 -16.83
N LEU A 54 14.10 22.85 -16.55
CA LEU A 54 14.88 21.65 -16.25
C LEU A 54 14.60 21.07 -14.86
N MET A 55 14.22 21.92 -13.89
CA MET A 55 13.91 21.49 -12.53
C MET A 55 12.53 20.84 -12.40
N GLN A 56 11.57 21.21 -13.27
CA GLN A 56 10.17 20.76 -13.16
C GLN A 56 10.01 19.25 -13.26
N ASP A 57 10.93 18.54 -13.92
CA ASP A 57 10.91 17.09 -14.00
C ASP A 57 11.31 16.39 -12.68
N SER A 58 11.81 17.15 -11.70
CA SER A 58 12.24 16.63 -10.39
C SER A 58 11.47 17.28 -9.24
N PRO A 59 10.36 16.68 -8.78
CA PRO A 59 9.54 17.24 -7.70
C PRO A 59 10.33 17.56 -6.42
N ALA A 60 11.36 16.76 -6.09
CA ALA A 60 12.22 16.99 -4.93
C ALA A 60 13.06 18.29 -5.06
N LEU A 61 13.52 18.62 -6.26
CA LEU A 61 14.17 19.91 -6.53
C LEU A 61 13.19 21.07 -6.38
N VAL A 62 12.02 20.94 -6.98
CA VAL A 62 10.95 21.95 -6.86
C VAL A 62 10.63 22.25 -5.42
N LEU A 63 10.37 21.20 -4.61
CA LEU A 63 10.10 21.36 -3.18
C LEU A 63 11.22 22.09 -2.47
N SER A 64 12.48 21.70 -2.73
CA SER A 64 13.64 22.29 -2.06
C SER A 64 13.78 23.79 -2.36
N VAL A 65 13.58 24.18 -3.62
CA VAL A 65 13.63 25.59 -4.04
C VAL A 65 12.45 26.39 -3.45
N MET A 66 11.24 25.83 -3.47
CA MET A 66 10.05 26.48 -2.91
C MET A 66 10.17 26.69 -1.41
N ARG A 67 10.62 25.68 -0.66
CA ARG A 67 10.85 25.81 0.80
C ARG A 67 11.90 26.86 1.13
N GLU A 68 13.05 26.86 0.42
CA GLU A 68 14.10 27.83 0.66
C GLU A 68 13.64 29.26 0.36
N ALA A 69 12.94 29.46 -0.78
CA ALA A 69 12.40 30.76 -1.17
C ALA A 69 11.34 31.30 -0.20
N ASN A 70 10.55 30.40 0.40
CA ASN A 70 9.47 30.74 1.32
C ASN A 70 9.91 30.77 2.79
N HIS A 71 11.16 30.40 3.08
CA HIS A 71 11.69 30.44 4.44
C HIS A 71 11.62 31.87 5.00
N PRO A 72 11.20 32.07 6.26
CA PRO A 72 11.03 33.41 6.86
C PRO A 72 12.24 34.33 6.74
N ALA A 73 13.46 33.80 6.79
CA ALA A 73 14.68 34.56 6.59
C ALA A 73 14.80 35.18 5.18
N ASN A 74 14.15 34.61 4.19
CA ASN A 74 14.22 35.05 2.78
C ASN A 74 12.96 35.80 2.34
N ALA A 75 11.85 35.64 3.07
CA ALA A 75 10.52 36.13 2.69
C ALA A 75 9.71 36.67 3.88
N SER A 76 10.32 37.40 4.79
CA SER A 76 9.75 37.78 6.11
C SER A 76 8.36 38.44 6.06
N GLN A 77 8.01 39.15 4.98
CA GLN A 77 6.68 39.76 4.79
C GLN A 77 6.06 39.46 3.40
N ALA A 78 6.79 38.75 2.53
CA ALA A 78 6.26 38.44 1.22
C ALA A 78 5.28 37.25 1.28
N GLU A 79 4.27 37.27 0.43
CA GLU A 79 3.41 36.11 0.19
C GLU A 79 4.25 34.89 -0.26
N PRO A 80 3.81 33.65 0.05
CA PRO A 80 4.49 32.46 -0.48
C PRO A 80 4.64 32.53 -1.99
N ALA A 81 5.76 32.03 -2.52
CA ALA A 81 5.92 31.87 -3.96
C ALA A 81 4.95 30.80 -4.46
N GLU A 82 4.11 31.15 -5.40
CA GLU A 82 3.10 30.23 -5.99
C GLU A 82 3.66 29.48 -7.20
N SER A 83 4.85 29.85 -7.69
CA SER A 83 5.51 29.18 -8.82
C SER A 83 7.01 29.04 -8.63
N LEU A 84 7.61 28.07 -9.32
CA LEU A 84 9.04 27.81 -9.29
C LEU A 84 9.85 29.02 -9.83
N GLU A 85 9.33 29.69 -10.86
CA GLU A 85 9.99 30.89 -11.43
C GLU A 85 10.05 32.02 -10.40
N VAL A 86 8.96 32.28 -9.68
CA VAL A 86 8.92 33.27 -8.59
C VAL A 86 9.90 32.90 -7.47
N ALA A 87 9.95 31.62 -7.12
CA ALA A 87 10.87 31.12 -6.08
C ALA A 87 12.35 31.31 -6.49
N LEU A 88 12.72 30.96 -7.73
CA LEU A 88 14.09 31.13 -8.26
C LEU A 88 14.46 32.60 -8.38
N ASN A 89 13.53 33.46 -8.83
CA ASN A 89 13.79 34.92 -8.90
C ASN A 89 14.02 35.50 -7.50
N ARG A 90 13.31 35.03 -6.49
CA ARG A 90 13.49 35.47 -5.09
C ARG A 90 14.85 35.06 -4.53
N LEU A 91 15.29 33.83 -4.81
CA LEU A 91 16.58 33.32 -4.36
C LEU A 91 17.78 33.89 -5.14
N GLY A 92 17.62 34.05 -6.43
CA GLY A 92 18.71 34.33 -7.35
C GLY A 92 19.62 33.12 -7.59
N LEU A 93 20.48 33.20 -8.63
CA LEU A 93 21.35 32.09 -9.04
C LEU A 93 22.33 31.64 -7.98
N ALA A 94 22.94 32.57 -7.25
CA ALA A 94 23.97 32.25 -6.27
C ALA A 94 23.43 31.40 -5.12
N ARG A 95 22.28 31.79 -4.53
CA ARG A 95 21.63 31.04 -3.46
C ARG A 95 21.05 29.73 -3.97
N SER A 96 20.47 29.71 -5.18
CA SER A 96 19.96 28.48 -5.79
C SER A 96 21.09 27.47 -5.97
N LYS A 97 22.26 27.88 -6.41
CA LYS A 97 23.45 27.02 -6.52
C LYS A 97 23.91 26.51 -5.14
N GLU A 98 23.98 27.38 -4.15
CA GLU A 98 24.33 26.99 -2.78
C GLU A 98 23.34 25.98 -2.17
N LEU A 99 22.04 26.19 -2.39
CA LEU A 99 21.00 25.26 -1.99
C LEU A 99 21.23 23.88 -2.63
N LEU A 100 21.43 23.85 -3.95
CA LEU A 100 21.65 22.58 -4.68
C LEU A 100 22.87 21.82 -4.15
N MET A 101 24.00 22.51 -3.86
CA MET A 101 25.19 21.85 -3.31
C MET A 101 24.95 21.16 -1.96
N ARG A 102 23.88 21.51 -1.24
CA ARG A 102 23.51 20.91 0.06
C ARG A 102 22.51 19.76 -0.08
N LEU A 103 21.93 19.54 -1.27
CA LEU A 103 20.94 18.49 -1.47
C LEU A 103 21.61 17.13 -1.65
N PRO A 104 21.05 16.06 -1.04
CA PRO A 104 21.52 14.71 -1.29
C PRO A 104 21.13 14.29 -2.71
N ALA A 105 22.14 14.07 -3.56
CA ALA A 105 21.96 13.54 -4.91
C ALA A 105 22.27 12.03 -4.90
N LEU A 106 21.29 11.20 -5.19
CA LEU A 106 21.40 9.74 -5.15
C LEU A 106 21.07 9.13 -6.53
N PRO A 107 21.67 7.98 -6.88
CA PRO A 107 21.15 7.14 -7.95
C PRO A 107 19.66 6.85 -7.73
N GLU A 108 18.87 6.77 -8.78
CA GLU A 108 17.41 6.61 -8.66
C GLU A 108 17.03 5.33 -7.90
N ASP A 109 17.81 4.26 -8.07
CA ASP A 109 17.58 2.98 -7.41
C ASP A 109 17.92 2.98 -5.90
N ASP A 110 18.74 3.91 -5.44
CA ASP A 110 19.06 4.10 -4.01
C ASP A 110 18.00 4.92 -3.27
N ILE A 111 17.06 5.55 -3.99
CA ILE A 111 15.93 6.28 -3.42
C ILE A 111 14.83 5.26 -3.05
N PRO A 112 14.31 5.27 -1.80
CA PRO A 112 13.29 4.32 -1.37
C PRO A 112 12.10 4.22 -2.33
N PRO A 113 11.63 3.02 -2.67
CA PRO A 113 10.53 2.82 -3.63
C PRO A 113 9.24 3.56 -3.24
N VAL A 114 8.91 3.61 -1.94
CA VAL A 114 7.74 4.34 -1.42
C VAL A 114 7.84 5.82 -1.75
N LEU A 115 9.00 6.44 -1.54
CA LEU A 115 9.20 7.84 -1.90
C LEU A 115 9.10 8.05 -3.41
N ARG A 116 9.75 7.22 -4.22
CA ARG A 116 9.65 7.28 -5.69
C ARG A 116 8.20 7.17 -6.17
N GLN A 117 7.41 6.29 -5.53
CA GLN A 117 5.98 6.15 -5.85
C GLN A 117 5.20 7.43 -5.54
N PHE A 118 5.42 8.08 -4.39
CA PHE A 118 4.77 9.36 -4.09
C PHE A 118 5.18 10.47 -5.07
N LEU A 119 6.43 10.53 -5.48
CA LEU A 119 6.89 11.50 -6.49
C LEU A 119 6.20 11.26 -7.83
N LEU A 120 6.05 10.00 -8.24
CA LEU A 120 5.33 9.62 -9.47
C LEU A 120 3.84 9.97 -9.38
N ILE A 121 3.18 9.74 -8.24
CA ILE A 121 1.77 10.14 -8.02
C ILE A 121 1.62 11.65 -8.13
N SER A 122 2.55 12.43 -7.57
CA SER A 122 2.53 13.89 -7.64
C SER A 122 2.70 14.40 -9.08
N GLN A 123 3.58 13.77 -9.87
CA GLN A 123 3.72 14.07 -11.30
C GLN A 123 2.46 13.70 -12.09
N HIS A 124 1.83 12.57 -11.76
CA HIS A 124 0.54 12.18 -12.35
C HIS A 124 -0.57 13.18 -11.99
N ALA A 125 -0.64 13.63 -10.73
CA ALA A 125 -1.58 14.66 -10.31
C ALA A 125 -1.39 15.99 -11.06
N ALA A 126 -0.14 16.46 -11.20
CA ALA A 126 0.17 17.66 -11.98
C ALA A 126 -0.20 17.51 -13.45
N GLN A 127 -0.05 16.33 -14.05
CA GLN A 127 -0.51 16.03 -15.42
C GLN A 127 -2.03 16.03 -15.51
N GLN A 128 -2.75 15.43 -14.55
CA GLN A 128 -4.22 15.49 -14.48
C GLN A 128 -4.69 16.93 -14.38
N ALA A 129 -4.10 17.71 -13.48
CA ALA A 129 -4.44 19.12 -13.28
C ALA A 129 -4.26 19.96 -14.56
N SER A 130 -3.12 19.82 -15.22
CA SER A 130 -2.81 20.53 -16.44
C SER A 130 -3.73 20.13 -17.58
N GLY A 131 -4.04 18.85 -17.74
CA GLY A 131 -4.89 18.36 -18.82
C GLY A 131 -6.38 18.66 -18.66
N LEU A 132 -6.90 18.62 -17.41
CA LEU A 132 -8.31 18.81 -17.15
C LEU A 132 -8.70 20.31 -16.98
N PHE A 133 -7.83 21.11 -16.36
CA PHE A 133 -8.23 22.45 -15.89
C PHE A 133 -7.49 23.62 -16.57
N ALA A 134 -6.27 23.41 -17.10
CA ALA A 134 -5.46 24.52 -17.61
C ALA A 134 -6.10 25.27 -18.78
N SER A 135 -6.84 24.60 -19.67
CA SER A 135 -7.54 25.25 -20.77
C SER A 135 -8.64 26.21 -20.30
N ARG A 136 -9.34 25.83 -19.22
CA ARG A 136 -10.43 26.63 -18.63
C ARG A 136 -9.90 27.75 -17.73
N LEU A 137 -8.78 27.53 -17.08
CA LEU A 137 -8.13 28.42 -16.12
C LEU A 137 -6.72 28.85 -16.61
N ALA A 138 -6.61 29.21 -17.88
CA ALA A 138 -5.32 29.43 -18.54
C ALA A 138 -4.41 30.47 -17.86
N ARG A 139 -4.98 31.46 -17.14
CA ARG A 139 -4.19 32.46 -16.39
C ARG A 139 -3.61 31.92 -15.08
N LEU A 140 -4.13 30.80 -14.58
CA LEU A 140 -3.79 30.21 -13.29
C LEU A 140 -3.10 28.84 -13.47
N TRP A 141 -2.57 28.57 -14.68
CA TRP A 141 -2.01 27.24 -15.00
C TRP A 141 -0.79 26.89 -14.14
N GLN A 142 0.01 27.90 -13.75
CA GLN A 142 1.18 27.70 -12.90
C GLN A 142 0.75 27.29 -11.49
N GLU A 143 -0.18 28.02 -10.89
CA GLU A 143 -0.72 27.73 -9.56
C GLU A 143 -1.36 26.33 -9.51
N ILE A 144 -2.12 25.97 -10.55
CA ILE A 144 -2.72 24.66 -10.72
C ILE A 144 -1.64 23.57 -10.77
N HIS A 145 -0.64 23.77 -11.61
CA HIS A 145 0.45 22.81 -11.83
C HIS A 145 1.29 22.61 -10.56
N TRP A 146 1.82 23.70 -10.01
CA TRP A 146 2.70 23.62 -8.83
C TRP A 146 1.96 23.23 -7.56
N GLY A 147 0.74 23.72 -7.39
CA GLY A 147 -0.13 23.28 -6.29
C GLY A 147 -0.38 21.78 -6.34
N SER A 148 -0.70 21.25 -7.52
CA SER A 148 -0.97 19.81 -7.69
C SER A 148 0.30 18.96 -7.53
N LEU A 149 1.45 19.40 -8.01
CA LEU A 149 2.72 18.71 -7.85
C LEU A 149 3.14 18.62 -6.37
N LEU A 150 2.92 19.70 -5.61
CA LEU A 150 3.39 19.83 -4.23
C LEU A 150 2.34 19.39 -3.18
N PHE A 151 1.13 19.01 -3.59
CA PHE A 151 0.08 18.62 -2.66
C PHE A 151 0.50 17.46 -1.74
N LEU A 152 1.19 16.45 -2.26
CA LEU A 152 1.66 15.31 -1.46
C LEU A 152 3.08 15.53 -0.89
N ALA A 153 3.71 16.68 -1.13
CA ALA A 153 5.06 16.95 -0.65
C ALA A 153 5.25 16.80 0.86
N PRO A 154 4.26 17.13 1.73
CA PRO A 154 4.36 16.88 3.17
C PRO A 154 4.61 15.41 3.55
N LEU A 155 4.20 14.44 2.70
CA LEU A 155 4.40 13.02 2.94
C LEU A 155 5.78 12.51 2.51
N TRP A 156 6.52 13.24 1.66
CA TRP A 156 7.79 12.75 1.14
C TRP A 156 8.87 12.55 2.20
N PRO A 157 9.06 13.45 3.20
CA PRO A 157 9.97 13.18 4.31
C PRO A 157 9.56 11.97 5.17
N LEU A 158 8.26 11.77 5.36
CA LEU A 158 7.72 10.60 6.07
C LEU A 158 8.03 9.31 5.29
N ALA A 159 7.84 9.32 3.96
CA ALA A 159 8.16 8.20 3.08
C ALA A 159 9.66 7.86 3.07
N LEU A 160 10.52 8.86 3.27
CA LEU A 160 11.96 8.66 3.36
C LEU A 160 12.40 8.14 4.73
N ALA A 161 11.91 8.79 5.81
CA ALA A 161 12.39 8.51 7.16
C ALA A 161 11.69 7.29 7.80
N HIS A 162 10.42 7.05 7.47
CA HIS A 162 9.59 6.02 8.07
C HIS A 162 8.79 5.20 7.02
N PRO A 163 9.43 4.62 5.99
CA PRO A 163 8.73 3.91 4.92
C PRO A 163 7.85 2.78 5.47
N LYS A 164 8.31 2.03 6.46
CA LYS A 164 7.57 0.92 7.09
C LYS A 164 6.24 1.35 7.74
N LEU A 165 6.13 2.58 8.23
CA LEU A 165 4.86 3.08 8.77
C LEU A 165 3.84 3.32 7.66
N LEU A 166 4.27 3.85 6.52
CA LEU A 166 3.40 4.03 5.35
C LEU A 166 3.01 2.69 4.73
N ASP A 167 3.94 1.74 4.65
CA ASP A 167 3.65 0.36 4.21
C ASP A 167 2.59 -0.30 5.10
N ALA A 168 2.73 -0.15 6.43
CA ALA A 168 1.76 -0.67 7.39
C ALA A 168 0.38 0.03 7.25
N TRP A 169 0.37 1.34 7.05
CA TRP A 169 -0.85 2.10 6.80
C TRP A 169 -1.54 1.64 5.51
N GLU A 170 -0.80 1.53 4.41
CA GLU A 170 -1.33 1.07 3.12
C GLU A 170 -1.94 -0.32 3.24
N LEU A 171 -1.21 -1.25 3.87
CA LEU A 171 -1.71 -2.61 4.09
C LEU A 171 -3.02 -2.63 4.88
N ARG A 172 -3.10 -1.86 5.97
CA ARG A 172 -4.25 -1.88 6.87
C ARG A 172 -5.44 -1.14 6.28
N VAL A 173 -5.23 0.06 5.76
CA VAL A 173 -6.31 0.92 5.27
C VAL A 173 -6.76 0.52 3.87
N ILE A 174 -5.82 0.38 2.93
CA ILE A 174 -6.17 0.14 1.52
C ILE A 174 -6.50 -1.34 1.26
N HIS A 175 -5.67 -2.27 1.77
CA HIS A 175 -5.86 -3.67 1.44
C HIS A 175 -6.77 -4.44 2.40
N LYS A 176 -6.77 -4.08 3.70
CA LYS A 176 -7.64 -4.72 4.70
C LYS A 176 -8.95 -3.98 4.93
N GLY A 177 -9.07 -2.71 4.47
CA GLY A 177 -10.25 -1.88 4.67
C GLY A 177 -10.48 -1.46 6.13
N GLU A 178 -9.43 -1.43 6.96
CA GLU A 178 -9.52 -0.91 8.32
C GLU A 178 -9.79 0.61 8.29
N THR A 179 -10.45 1.12 9.33
CA THR A 179 -10.77 2.54 9.43
C THR A 179 -9.48 3.38 9.47
N ALA A 180 -9.29 4.28 8.49
CA ALA A 180 -8.09 5.11 8.41
C ALA A 180 -7.83 5.92 9.70
N ALA A 181 -8.91 6.42 10.35
CA ALA A 181 -8.79 7.18 11.59
C ALA A 181 -8.11 6.39 12.71
N ASP A 182 -8.52 5.13 12.91
CA ASP A 182 -8.02 4.27 13.97
C ASP A 182 -6.58 3.84 13.68
N VAL A 183 -6.30 3.45 12.43
CA VAL A 183 -4.96 3.07 11.98
C VAL A 183 -3.98 4.22 12.09
N GLU A 184 -4.37 5.43 11.69
CA GLU A 184 -3.54 6.63 11.80
C GLU A 184 -3.25 6.98 13.25
N GLN A 185 -4.26 6.92 14.13
CA GLN A 185 -4.08 7.16 15.56
C GLN A 185 -3.13 6.15 16.20
N GLU A 186 -3.23 4.88 15.80
CA GLU A 186 -2.35 3.82 16.30
C GLU A 186 -0.91 3.97 15.82
N LEU A 187 -0.69 4.14 14.49
CA LEU A 187 0.63 4.15 13.89
C LEU A 187 1.37 5.48 14.09
N PHE A 188 0.67 6.60 13.93
CA PHE A 188 1.26 7.93 13.92
C PHE A 188 0.89 8.77 15.15
N GLY A 189 -0.17 8.41 15.89
CA GLY A 189 -0.71 9.21 16.97
C GLY A 189 -1.44 10.48 16.51
N VAL A 190 -1.54 10.71 15.20
CA VAL A 190 -2.17 11.87 14.57
C VAL A 190 -2.82 11.46 13.24
N ARG A 191 -3.77 12.29 12.78
CA ARG A 191 -4.35 12.15 11.45
C ARG A 191 -3.33 12.59 10.39
N ILE A 192 -3.13 11.79 9.33
CA ILE A 192 -2.16 12.08 8.28
C ILE A 192 -2.45 13.42 7.60
N PHE A 193 -3.71 13.73 7.28
CA PHE A 193 -4.04 15.02 6.65
C PHE A 193 -3.79 16.22 7.56
N ALA A 194 -4.00 16.09 8.89
CA ALA A 194 -3.65 17.14 9.83
C ALA A 194 -2.14 17.39 9.90
N LEU A 195 -1.35 16.30 9.84
CA LEU A 195 0.10 16.42 9.70
C LEU A 195 0.49 17.10 8.38
N CYS A 196 -0.13 16.71 7.26
CA CYS A 196 0.14 17.30 5.94
C CYS A 196 -0.19 18.79 5.92
N GLN A 197 -1.32 19.21 6.50
CA GLN A 197 -1.69 20.61 6.61
C GLN A 197 -0.64 21.39 7.40
N ALA A 198 -0.29 20.92 8.60
CA ALA A 198 0.69 21.57 9.45
C ALA A 198 2.08 21.68 8.79
N MET A 199 2.51 20.63 8.07
CA MET A 199 3.76 20.65 7.32
C MET A 199 3.71 21.65 6.14
N ALA A 200 2.59 21.70 5.40
CA ALA A 200 2.40 22.62 4.29
C ALA A 200 2.42 24.09 4.77
N GLU A 201 1.76 24.37 5.90
CA GLU A 201 1.78 25.68 6.54
C GLU A 201 3.17 26.05 7.07
N HIS A 202 3.83 25.13 7.75
CA HIS A 202 5.20 25.33 8.26
C HIS A 202 6.21 25.66 7.15
N TRP A 203 6.10 24.97 6.02
CA TRP A 203 6.93 25.23 4.84
C TRP A 203 6.45 26.39 4.00
N ARG A 204 5.33 26.99 4.33
CA ARG A 204 4.69 28.06 3.54
C ARG A 204 4.55 27.65 2.08
N LEU A 205 4.04 26.43 1.84
CA LEU A 205 3.74 25.96 0.48
C LEU A 205 2.66 26.84 -0.18
N PRO A 206 2.51 26.78 -1.51
CA PRO A 206 1.45 27.52 -2.21
C PRO A 206 0.10 27.44 -1.50
N LYS A 207 -0.62 28.54 -1.46
CA LYS A 207 -1.93 28.63 -0.75
C LYS A 207 -2.93 27.57 -1.20
N TRP A 208 -2.87 27.17 -2.46
CA TRP A 208 -3.75 26.14 -3.01
C TRP A 208 -3.52 24.76 -2.41
N VAL A 209 -2.31 24.47 -1.96
CA VAL A 209 -1.99 23.23 -1.23
C VAL A 209 -2.67 23.22 0.14
N THR A 210 -2.48 24.29 0.92
CA THR A 210 -3.08 24.42 2.25
C THR A 210 -4.61 24.47 2.20
N GLN A 211 -5.17 25.13 1.17
CA GLN A 211 -6.60 25.16 0.91
C GLN A 211 -7.16 23.75 0.68
N GLY A 212 -6.48 22.93 -0.13
CA GLY A 212 -6.93 21.56 -0.40
C GLY A 212 -6.99 20.69 0.87
N TYR A 213 -6.02 20.83 1.78
CA TYR A 213 -6.06 20.14 3.08
C TYR A 213 -7.19 20.64 3.98
N ARG A 214 -7.42 21.95 4.02
CA ARG A 214 -8.53 22.53 4.79
C ARG A 214 -9.88 21.98 4.33
N LEU A 215 -10.12 21.88 3.01
CA LEU A 215 -11.34 21.28 2.48
C LEU A 215 -11.56 19.85 2.97
N LEU A 216 -10.50 19.04 3.04
CA LEU A 216 -10.58 17.66 3.50
C LEU A 216 -10.79 17.53 5.01
N LEU A 217 -10.35 18.50 5.81
CA LEU A 217 -10.38 18.44 7.27
C LEU A 217 -11.59 19.14 7.86
N GLU A 218 -11.93 20.32 7.36
CA GLU A 218 -12.88 21.25 7.99
C GLU A 218 -14.19 21.36 7.21
N GLU A 219 -14.18 21.11 5.89
CA GLU A 219 -15.31 21.43 5.01
C GLU A 219 -15.93 20.17 4.35
N ARG A 220 -15.85 19.02 5.02
CA ARG A 220 -16.32 17.70 4.51
C ARG A 220 -17.81 17.68 4.21
N ASP A 221 -18.60 18.36 4.99
CA ASP A 221 -20.07 18.39 4.82
C ASP A 221 -20.45 19.08 3.50
N GLN A 222 -19.71 20.13 3.13
CA GLN A 222 -19.89 20.79 1.84
C GLN A 222 -19.47 19.88 0.68
N LEU A 223 -18.34 19.16 0.81
CA LEU A 223 -17.93 18.15 -0.18
C LEU A 223 -18.98 17.03 -0.33
N ALA A 224 -19.56 16.57 0.78
CA ALA A 224 -20.60 15.55 0.75
C ALA A 224 -21.89 16.06 0.04
N LEU A 225 -22.27 17.31 0.32
CA LEU A 225 -23.42 17.94 -0.33
C LEU A 225 -23.19 18.10 -1.84
N VAL A 226 -22.03 18.61 -2.27
CA VAL A 226 -21.68 18.72 -3.68
C VAL A 226 -21.63 17.35 -4.34
N LEU A 227 -21.10 16.32 -3.67
CA LEU A 227 -21.11 14.96 -4.20
C LEU A 227 -22.53 14.42 -4.37
N SER A 228 -23.48 14.80 -3.51
CA SER A 228 -24.89 14.42 -3.68
C SER A 228 -25.49 15.02 -4.94
N ILE A 229 -25.12 16.27 -5.29
CA ILE A 229 -25.51 16.92 -6.52
C ILE A 229 -24.85 16.26 -7.73
N ALA A 230 -23.55 15.97 -7.65
CA ALA A 230 -22.79 15.35 -8.73
C ALA A 230 -23.28 13.93 -9.10
N ARG A 231 -24.07 13.29 -8.23
CA ARG A 231 -24.68 11.97 -8.50
C ARG A 231 -26.00 12.01 -9.27
N GLU A 232 -26.57 13.19 -9.48
CA GLU A 232 -27.73 13.33 -10.36
C GLU A 232 -27.30 13.01 -11.80
N GLU A 233 -28.09 12.24 -12.52
CA GLU A 233 -27.78 11.86 -13.91
C GLU A 233 -28.00 13.00 -14.90
N ASP A 234 -28.97 13.88 -14.60
CA ASP A 234 -29.35 15.01 -15.47
C ASP A 234 -28.52 16.26 -15.13
N LEU A 235 -27.72 16.71 -16.08
CA LEU A 235 -26.88 17.92 -15.93
C LEU A 235 -27.71 19.19 -15.67
N LEU A 236 -28.95 19.28 -16.17
CA LEU A 236 -29.83 20.42 -15.91
C LEU A 236 -30.29 20.44 -14.44
N ILE A 237 -30.59 19.27 -13.88
CA ILE A 237 -30.92 19.13 -12.45
C ILE A 237 -29.71 19.50 -11.59
N GLN A 238 -28.50 19.02 -11.93
CA GLN A 238 -27.26 19.40 -11.23
C GLN A 238 -27.09 20.93 -11.22
N GLN A 239 -27.24 21.55 -12.38
CA GLN A 239 -27.11 23.01 -12.51
C GLN A 239 -28.18 23.76 -11.71
N HIS A 240 -29.43 23.31 -11.76
CA HIS A 240 -30.53 23.92 -11.00
C HIS A 240 -30.26 23.85 -9.48
N ARG A 241 -29.84 22.69 -8.95
CA ARG A 241 -29.50 22.51 -7.53
C ARG A 241 -28.31 23.39 -7.11
N LEU A 242 -27.34 23.62 -7.97
CA LEU A 242 -26.25 24.56 -7.71
C LEU A 242 -26.70 26.02 -7.74
N ASP A 243 -27.63 26.36 -8.60
CA ASP A 243 -28.18 27.73 -8.71
C ASP A 243 -29.05 28.08 -7.51
N GLU A 244 -29.74 27.08 -6.92
CA GLU A 244 -30.49 27.25 -5.66
C GLU A 244 -29.58 27.48 -4.46
N ALA A 245 -28.26 27.09 -4.55
CA ALA A 245 -27.27 27.22 -3.49
C ALA A 245 -26.05 28.05 -3.92
N PRO A 246 -26.20 29.38 -4.15
CA PRO A 246 -25.14 30.20 -4.76
C PRO A 246 -23.86 30.27 -3.93
N GLY A 247 -23.95 30.14 -2.60
CA GLY A 247 -22.79 30.05 -1.70
C GLY A 247 -21.99 28.78 -1.96
N LEU A 248 -22.67 27.62 -2.03
CA LEU A 248 -22.07 26.32 -2.32
C LEU A 248 -21.45 26.29 -3.71
N ARG A 249 -22.18 26.83 -4.71
CA ARG A 249 -21.67 26.95 -6.09
C ARG A 249 -20.38 27.76 -6.15
N ARG A 250 -20.31 28.92 -5.49
CA ARG A 250 -19.12 29.78 -5.44
C ARG A 250 -17.95 29.05 -4.80
N TRP A 251 -18.20 28.46 -3.62
CA TRP A 251 -17.23 27.71 -2.88
C TRP A 251 -16.66 26.52 -3.70
N PHE A 252 -17.53 25.75 -4.38
CA PHE A 252 -17.10 24.61 -5.17
C PHE A 252 -16.31 25.01 -6.41
N ASN A 253 -16.68 26.14 -7.07
CA ASN A 253 -16.01 26.63 -8.27
C ASN A 253 -14.75 27.45 -7.98
N GLU A 254 -14.27 27.52 -6.74
CA GLU A 254 -12.98 28.13 -6.44
C GLU A 254 -11.86 27.43 -7.22
N PRO A 255 -10.99 28.18 -7.96
CA PRO A 255 -9.92 27.58 -8.76
C PRO A 255 -8.97 26.68 -7.95
N ALA A 256 -8.72 26.97 -6.68
CA ALA A 256 -7.88 26.18 -5.80
C ALA A 256 -8.38 24.74 -5.62
N ASN A 257 -9.69 24.48 -5.79
CA ASN A 257 -10.27 23.14 -5.68
C ASN A 257 -9.76 22.18 -6.76
N THR A 258 -9.26 22.69 -7.89
CA THR A 258 -8.68 21.87 -8.95
C THR A 258 -7.46 21.07 -8.48
N VAL A 259 -6.69 21.60 -7.53
CA VAL A 259 -5.56 20.89 -6.89
C VAL A 259 -6.03 19.66 -6.13
N LEU A 260 -7.12 19.81 -5.35
CA LEU A 260 -7.74 18.71 -4.63
C LEU A 260 -8.30 17.64 -5.59
N LEU A 261 -9.06 18.07 -6.61
CA LEU A 261 -9.65 17.17 -7.59
C LEU A 261 -8.59 16.36 -8.33
N ALA A 262 -7.54 17.00 -8.86
CA ALA A 262 -6.47 16.34 -9.61
C ALA A 262 -5.69 15.33 -8.76
N ASN A 263 -5.37 15.69 -7.51
CA ASN A 263 -4.62 14.80 -6.64
C ASN A 263 -5.44 13.59 -6.21
N ASN A 264 -6.72 13.76 -5.93
CA ASN A 264 -7.56 12.63 -5.57
C ASN A 264 -7.88 11.71 -6.76
N LEU A 265 -7.99 12.25 -7.98
CA LEU A 265 -8.05 11.42 -9.19
C LEU A 265 -6.77 10.58 -9.33
N ALA A 266 -5.59 11.18 -9.17
CA ALA A 266 -4.32 10.49 -9.28
C ALA A 266 -4.13 9.44 -8.18
N LEU A 267 -4.47 9.76 -6.91
CA LEU A 267 -4.40 8.83 -5.78
C LEU A 267 -5.39 7.67 -5.91
N ALA A 268 -6.65 7.95 -6.25
CA ALA A 268 -7.66 6.92 -6.36
C ALA A 268 -7.37 5.94 -7.51
N ALA A 269 -6.81 6.42 -8.62
CA ALA A 269 -6.37 5.59 -9.73
C ALA A 269 -5.25 4.60 -9.35
N GLN A 270 -4.45 4.87 -8.30
CA GLN A 270 -3.44 3.93 -7.78
C GLN A 270 -4.06 2.66 -7.20
N VAL A 271 -5.31 2.73 -6.73
CA VAL A 271 -6.03 1.59 -6.17
C VAL A 271 -6.68 0.76 -7.26
N GLY A 272 -7.23 1.40 -8.29
CA GLY A 272 -7.87 0.74 -9.43
C GLY A 272 -8.82 1.67 -10.15
N TRP A 273 -9.03 1.41 -11.45
CA TRP A 273 -9.94 2.21 -12.29
C TRP A 273 -11.42 1.99 -12.00
N ASP A 274 -11.76 0.84 -11.42
CA ASP A 274 -13.11 0.46 -10.97
C ASP A 274 -13.39 0.85 -9.51
N ASN A 275 -12.49 1.58 -8.87
CA ASN A 275 -12.59 1.94 -7.46
C ASN A 275 -13.71 2.97 -7.23
N PRO A 276 -14.63 2.74 -6.26
CA PRO A 276 -15.69 3.70 -5.92
C PRO A 276 -15.19 5.09 -5.49
N HIS A 277 -13.97 5.19 -4.94
CA HIS A 277 -13.37 6.48 -4.61
C HIS A 277 -13.00 7.26 -5.86
N LEU A 278 -12.47 6.59 -6.89
CA LEU A 278 -12.16 7.24 -8.17
C LEU A 278 -13.44 7.77 -8.82
N LEU A 279 -14.51 6.97 -8.86
CA LEU A 279 -15.80 7.40 -9.40
C LEU A 279 -16.31 8.67 -8.71
N ARG A 280 -16.21 8.78 -7.37
CA ARG A 280 -16.62 9.99 -6.64
C ARG A 280 -15.85 11.23 -7.11
N TRP A 281 -14.55 11.11 -7.29
CA TRP A 281 -13.73 12.24 -7.74
C TRP A 281 -13.95 12.56 -9.23
N GLN A 282 -14.25 11.57 -10.06
CA GLN A 282 -14.66 11.78 -11.44
C GLN A 282 -16.01 12.53 -11.52
N LEU A 283 -17.00 12.15 -10.69
CA LEU A 283 -18.29 12.85 -10.61
C LEU A 283 -18.12 14.32 -10.16
N LEU A 284 -17.34 14.56 -9.11
CA LEU A 284 -17.02 15.92 -8.65
C LEU A 284 -16.30 16.71 -9.74
N THR A 285 -15.39 16.09 -10.47
CA THR A 285 -14.68 16.74 -11.59
C THR A 285 -15.63 17.05 -12.75
N ALA A 286 -16.55 16.14 -13.07
CA ALA A 286 -17.57 16.34 -14.11
C ALA A 286 -18.47 17.54 -13.75
N LEU A 287 -18.94 17.60 -12.51
CA LEU A 287 -19.72 18.73 -12.01
C LEU A 287 -18.92 20.04 -12.06
N TYR A 288 -17.64 20.04 -11.64
CA TYR A 288 -16.77 21.23 -11.71
C TYR A 288 -16.57 21.71 -13.14
N LEU A 289 -16.32 20.79 -14.06
CA LEU A 289 -16.11 21.09 -15.49
C LEU A 289 -17.42 21.30 -16.25
N GLN A 290 -18.59 21.01 -15.67
CA GLN A 290 -19.90 21.05 -16.31
C GLN A 290 -19.91 20.23 -17.61
N THR A 291 -19.44 18.99 -17.52
CA THR A 291 -19.36 18.05 -18.64
C THR A 291 -19.84 16.66 -18.19
N SER A 292 -19.99 15.73 -19.12
CA SER A 292 -20.45 14.39 -18.83
C SER A 292 -19.38 13.59 -18.04
N LEU A 293 -19.82 12.59 -17.30
CA LEU A 293 -18.90 11.66 -16.61
C LEU A 293 -18.01 10.92 -17.61
N ASP A 294 -18.56 10.50 -18.76
CA ASP A 294 -17.84 9.78 -19.80
C ASP A 294 -16.70 10.63 -20.39
N ASP A 295 -16.95 11.92 -20.64
CA ASP A 295 -15.91 12.85 -21.11
C ASP A 295 -14.78 12.99 -20.08
N VAL A 296 -15.13 13.10 -18.79
CA VAL A 296 -14.13 13.17 -17.73
C VAL A 296 -13.32 11.87 -17.63
N GLN A 297 -13.97 10.73 -17.70
CA GLN A 297 -13.28 9.43 -17.67
C GLN A 297 -12.31 9.32 -18.85
N GLN A 298 -12.75 9.66 -20.05
CA GLN A 298 -11.88 9.67 -21.21
C GLN A 298 -10.67 10.60 -21.03
N GLN A 299 -10.90 11.83 -20.57
CA GLN A 299 -9.82 12.79 -20.32
C GLN A 299 -8.85 12.31 -19.24
N VAL A 300 -9.36 11.81 -18.11
CA VAL A 300 -8.54 11.26 -17.01
C VAL A 300 -7.65 10.12 -17.51
N HIS A 301 -8.19 9.21 -18.35
CA HIS A 301 -7.41 8.12 -18.95
C HIS A 301 -6.34 8.65 -19.92
N GLN A 302 -6.68 9.64 -20.75
CA GLN A 302 -5.72 10.28 -21.66
C GLN A 302 -4.57 10.95 -20.88
N GLN A 303 -4.89 11.66 -19.79
CA GLN A 303 -3.86 12.29 -18.95
C GLN A 303 -3.02 11.26 -18.19
N ALA A 304 -3.60 10.15 -17.76
CA ALA A 304 -2.83 9.05 -17.17
C ALA A 304 -1.83 8.46 -18.19
N ALA A 305 -2.27 8.21 -19.42
CA ALA A 305 -1.40 7.75 -20.49
C ALA A 305 -0.32 8.77 -20.86
N ALA A 306 -0.63 10.07 -20.85
CA ALA A 306 0.33 11.14 -21.10
C ALA A 306 1.38 11.22 -19.96
N SER A 307 0.96 11.08 -18.70
CA SER A 307 1.83 11.01 -17.54
C SER A 307 2.77 9.80 -17.62
N ALA A 308 2.23 8.62 -17.95
CA ALA A 308 3.05 7.40 -18.06
C ALA A 308 4.16 7.53 -19.11
N ARG A 309 3.86 8.10 -20.28
CA ARG A 309 4.88 8.33 -21.32
C ARG A 309 6.05 9.19 -20.86
N ARG A 310 5.84 10.08 -19.90
CA ARG A 310 6.90 10.97 -19.38
C ARG A 310 7.59 10.41 -18.14
N HIS A 311 6.83 9.79 -17.25
CA HIS A 311 7.24 9.56 -15.87
C HIS A 311 7.24 8.08 -15.45
N ALA A 312 6.60 7.14 -16.19
CA ALA A 312 6.62 5.74 -15.83
C ALA A 312 8.06 5.18 -15.74
N ARG A 313 8.33 4.38 -14.74
CA ARG A 313 9.60 3.72 -14.48
C ARG A 313 9.36 2.23 -14.24
N HIS A 314 10.26 1.39 -14.72
CA HIS A 314 10.09 -0.07 -14.71
C HIS A 314 9.81 -0.66 -13.32
N ALA A 315 10.32 -0.06 -12.27
CA ALA A 315 10.17 -0.56 -10.90
C ALA A 315 9.00 0.06 -10.11
N LEU A 316 8.19 0.94 -10.75
CA LEU A 316 7.10 1.66 -10.09
C LEU A 316 5.79 1.39 -10.82
N PHE A 317 4.70 1.28 -10.07
CA PHE A 317 3.38 1.14 -10.66
C PHE A 317 2.84 2.49 -11.14
N HIS A 318 2.43 2.57 -12.42
CA HIS A 318 1.69 3.69 -12.98
C HIS A 318 0.28 3.23 -13.37
N PRO A 319 -0.81 3.94 -12.96
CA PRO A 319 -2.19 3.50 -13.23
C PRO A 319 -2.51 3.27 -14.70
N ALA A 320 -1.84 3.98 -15.62
CA ALA A 320 -2.03 3.81 -17.05
C ALA A 320 -1.72 2.38 -17.54
N GLU A 321 -0.89 1.61 -16.83
CA GLU A 321 -0.61 0.21 -17.17
C GLU A 321 -1.86 -0.65 -17.06
N ALA A 322 -2.71 -0.39 -16.05
CA ALA A 322 -3.95 -1.10 -15.84
C ALA A 322 -5.09 -0.70 -16.81
N LEU A 323 -4.94 0.40 -17.56
CA LEU A 323 -5.89 0.77 -18.62
C LEU A 323 -5.83 -0.18 -19.82
N ILE A 324 -4.63 -0.67 -20.14
CA ILE A 324 -4.40 -1.55 -21.29
C ILE A 324 -4.52 -3.01 -20.88
N TRP A 325 -4.08 -3.31 -19.65
CA TRP A 325 -3.97 -4.68 -19.17
C TRP A 325 -4.56 -4.77 -17.75
N PRO A 326 -5.84 -5.20 -17.60
CA PRO A 326 -6.56 -5.14 -16.32
C PRO A 326 -5.93 -6.00 -15.21
N TRP A 327 -5.02 -6.90 -15.54
CA TRP A 327 -4.30 -7.72 -14.56
C TRP A 327 -3.03 -7.06 -14.00
N HIS A 328 -2.57 -5.93 -14.57
CA HIS A 328 -1.51 -5.11 -14.00
C HIS A 328 -2.04 -4.20 -12.90
N GLN A 329 -2.66 -4.80 -11.89
CA GLN A 329 -3.00 -4.06 -10.67
C GLN A 329 -1.76 -3.89 -9.80
N ARG A 330 -1.69 -2.78 -9.07
CA ARG A 330 -0.66 -2.58 -8.07
C ARG A 330 -0.69 -3.73 -7.07
N ARG A 331 0.37 -4.53 -7.03
CA ARG A 331 0.53 -5.57 -6.01
C ARG A 331 1.22 -4.96 -4.80
N PRO A 332 0.70 -5.19 -3.58
CA PRO A 332 1.41 -4.79 -2.37
C PRO A 332 2.81 -5.41 -2.38
N HIS A 333 3.78 -4.70 -1.78
CA HIS A 333 5.13 -5.26 -1.61
C HIS A 333 5.05 -6.61 -0.90
N PRO A 334 5.84 -7.63 -1.29
CA PRO A 334 5.81 -8.95 -0.65
C PRO A 334 5.91 -8.91 0.87
N ASP A 335 6.72 -8.01 1.42
CA ASP A 335 6.87 -7.83 2.87
C ASP A 335 5.59 -7.31 3.55
N MET A 336 4.73 -6.57 2.83
CA MET A 336 3.44 -6.11 3.33
C MET A 336 2.40 -7.22 3.40
N LEU A 337 2.57 -8.26 2.60
CA LEU A 337 1.68 -9.43 2.56
C LEU A 337 2.10 -10.47 3.60
N THR A 338 3.36 -10.45 4.05
CA THR A 338 3.86 -11.42 5.02
C THR A 338 3.16 -11.21 6.36
N PRO A 339 2.50 -12.21 6.92
CA PRO A 339 1.88 -12.10 8.23
C PRO A 339 2.92 -11.69 9.27
N PRO A 340 2.56 -10.87 10.27
CA PRO A 340 3.47 -10.55 11.35
C PRO A 340 3.91 -11.85 12.03
N PRO A 341 5.16 -11.93 12.54
CA PRO A 341 5.60 -13.09 13.29
C PRO A 341 4.67 -13.32 14.50
N PRO A 342 4.47 -14.59 14.91
CA PRO A 342 3.64 -14.90 16.08
C PRO A 342 4.09 -14.09 17.29
N SER A 343 3.15 -13.60 18.09
CA SER A 343 3.44 -12.88 19.32
C SER A 343 4.16 -13.77 20.33
N SER A 344 4.79 -13.19 21.35
CA SER A 344 5.39 -13.96 22.45
C SER A 344 4.37 -14.83 23.19
N GLU A 345 3.13 -14.38 23.28
CA GLU A 345 2.01 -15.11 23.87
C GLU A 345 1.63 -16.32 23.00
N ASP A 346 1.48 -16.13 21.68
CA ASP A 346 1.20 -17.22 20.73
C ASP A 346 2.31 -18.28 20.75
N LEU A 347 3.58 -17.85 20.81
CA LEU A 347 4.71 -18.76 20.92
C LEU A 347 4.71 -19.51 22.26
N GLY A 348 4.29 -18.87 23.35
CA GLY A 348 4.09 -19.51 24.66
C GLY A 348 3.00 -20.58 24.58
N ARG A 349 1.83 -20.23 24.06
CA ARG A 349 0.71 -21.16 23.84
C ARG A 349 1.11 -22.32 22.92
N TRP A 350 1.79 -22.04 21.82
CA TRP A 350 2.31 -23.07 20.91
C TRP A 350 3.22 -24.09 21.61
N ARG A 351 4.18 -23.60 22.43
CA ARG A 351 5.07 -24.49 23.20
C ARG A 351 4.29 -25.40 24.15
N THR A 352 3.32 -24.86 24.87
CA THR A 352 2.46 -25.63 25.79
C THR A 352 1.68 -26.71 25.04
N LEU A 353 1.10 -26.37 23.88
CA LEU A 353 0.35 -27.31 23.06
C LEU A 353 1.25 -28.43 22.48
N CYS A 354 2.46 -28.09 22.05
CA CYS A 354 3.44 -29.07 21.60
C CYS A 354 3.92 -29.97 22.76
N GLN A 355 4.10 -29.44 23.96
CA GLN A 355 4.43 -30.24 25.15
C GLN A 355 3.29 -31.21 25.48
N ALA A 356 2.03 -30.79 25.40
CA ALA A 356 0.88 -31.66 25.61
C ALA A 356 0.82 -32.81 24.58
N LEU A 357 1.17 -32.53 23.30
CA LEU A 357 1.28 -33.58 22.28
C LEU A 357 2.36 -34.61 22.59
N LEU A 358 3.45 -34.20 23.25
CA LEU A 358 4.59 -35.07 23.60
C LEU A 358 4.47 -35.72 24.99
N ALA A 359 3.44 -35.40 25.76
CA ALA A 359 3.28 -35.90 27.13
C ALA A 359 3.17 -37.43 27.20
N GLN A 360 3.85 -38.00 28.18
CA GLN A 360 3.79 -39.43 28.49
C GLN A 360 3.45 -39.63 29.98
N PRO A 361 2.40 -40.41 30.25
CA PRO A 361 1.49 -41.12 29.31
C PRO A 361 0.66 -40.17 28.49
N SER A 362 0.31 -40.57 27.25
CA SER A 362 -0.48 -39.72 26.32
C SER A 362 -1.80 -39.31 26.98
N PRO A 363 -2.18 -38.04 27.00
CA PRO A 363 -3.42 -37.56 27.59
C PRO A 363 -4.65 -37.78 26.68
N PHE A 364 -4.45 -38.26 25.44
CA PHE A 364 -5.51 -38.37 24.45
C PHE A 364 -6.33 -39.61 24.64
N THR A 365 -7.65 -39.44 24.78
CA THR A 365 -8.61 -40.54 24.98
C THR A 365 -9.06 -41.18 23.67
N ASN A 366 -9.05 -40.42 22.57
CA ASN A 366 -9.43 -40.86 21.23
C ASN A 366 -8.74 -40.02 20.12
N ALA A 367 -8.84 -40.51 18.89
CA ALA A 367 -8.21 -39.86 17.72
C ALA A 367 -8.75 -38.43 17.45
N VAL A 368 -10.04 -38.18 17.80
CA VAL A 368 -10.65 -36.84 17.62
C VAL A 368 -10.03 -35.84 18.59
N HIS A 369 -9.81 -36.25 19.85
CA HIS A 369 -9.14 -35.40 20.85
C HIS A 369 -7.71 -35.04 20.43
N LEU A 370 -6.94 -36.02 19.94
CA LEU A 370 -5.58 -35.78 19.42
C LEU A 370 -5.62 -34.84 18.19
N ALA A 371 -6.53 -35.06 17.24
CA ALA A 371 -6.67 -34.21 16.06
C ALA A 371 -7.07 -32.77 16.41
N THR A 372 -7.92 -32.58 17.44
CA THR A 372 -8.29 -31.26 17.95
C THR A 372 -7.09 -30.54 18.53
N GLN A 373 -6.28 -31.22 19.35
CA GLN A 373 -5.06 -30.67 19.92
C GLN A 373 -4.03 -30.32 18.83
N ALA A 374 -3.91 -31.19 17.81
CA ALA A 374 -3.05 -30.96 16.66
C ALA A 374 -3.47 -29.70 15.88
N ARG A 375 -4.78 -29.51 15.66
CA ARG A 375 -5.34 -28.31 15.03
C ARG A 375 -5.00 -27.04 15.82
N GLU A 376 -5.20 -27.06 17.15
CA GLU A 376 -4.89 -25.92 18.02
C GLU A 376 -3.39 -25.56 17.99
N ALA A 377 -2.51 -26.57 18.00
CA ALA A 377 -1.07 -26.37 17.90
C ALA A 377 -0.65 -25.77 16.54
N LEU A 378 -1.31 -26.18 15.46
CA LEU A 378 -1.09 -25.63 14.12
C LEU A 378 -1.62 -24.18 13.99
N LEU A 379 -2.72 -23.84 14.64
CA LEU A 379 -3.19 -22.45 14.72
C LEU A 379 -2.20 -21.57 15.50
N ALA A 380 -1.76 -22.04 16.66
CA ALA A 380 -0.82 -21.32 17.51
C ALA A 380 0.56 -21.14 16.88
N CYS A 381 0.96 -21.98 15.90
CA CYS A 381 2.21 -21.76 15.15
C CYS A 381 2.08 -20.74 14.00
N GLY A 382 0.91 -20.10 13.86
CA GLY A 382 0.66 -19.03 12.90
C GLY A 382 -0.08 -19.44 11.64
N MET A 383 -0.58 -20.70 11.54
CA MET A 383 -1.47 -21.09 10.44
C MET A 383 -2.87 -20.54 10.69
N GLN A 384 -3.53 -20.05 9.65
CA GLN A 384 -4.88 -19.46 9.75
C GLN A 384 -5.95 -20.36 9.17
N ARG A 385 -5.66 -21.09 8.10
CA ARG A 385 -6.56 -22.09 7.49
C ARG A 385 -5.89 -23.45 7.53
N ILE A 386 -6.62 -24.44 8.03
CA ILE A 386 -6.08 -25.78 8.26
C ILE A 386 -7.12 -26.82 7.88
N VAL A 387 -6.67 -27.88 7.23
CA VAL A 387 -7.40 -29.16 7.09
C VAL A 387 -6.48 -30.28 7.54
N LEU A 388 -6.95 -31.11 8.46
CA LEU A 388 -6.35 -32.38 8.82
C LEU A 388 -7.18 -33.51 8.26
N LEU A 389 -6.59 -34.33 7.41
CA LEU A 389 -7.23 -35.47 6.77
C LEU A 389 -6.58 -36.76 7.27
N THR A 390 -7.40 -37.77 7.58
CA THR A 390 -6.95 -39.12 7.93
C THR A 390 -7.27 -40.08 6.81
N LEU A 391 -6.37 -41.03 6.60
CA LEU A 391 -6.58 -42.15 5.69
C LEU A 391 -7.54 -43.15 6.30
N ASP A 392 -8.52 -43.61 5.51
CA ASP A 392 -9.46 -44.66 5.96
C ASP A 392 -8.78 -46.04 6.10
N GLY A 393 -9.44 -46.99 6.72
CA GLY A 393 -8.89 -48.33 6.96
C GLY A 393 -8.55 -49.11 5.68
N ALA A 394 -9.27 -48.82 4.57
CA ALA A 394 -8.98 -49.42 3.26
C ALA A 394 -7.82 -48.70 2.54
N ARG A 395 -7.35 -47.59 3.05
CA ARG A 395 -6.31 -46.71 2.46
C ARG A 395 -6.67 -46.13 1.08
N GLU A 396 -7.96 -46.05 0.80
CA GLU A 396 -8.47 -45.56 -0.48
C GLU A 396 -8.85 -44.08 -0.43
N HIS A 397 -9.31 -43.58 0.74
CA HIS A 397 -9.84 -42.25 0.86
C HIS A 397 -9.23 -41.48 2.06
N LEU A 398 -8.98 -40.24 1.85
CA LEU A 398 -8.66 -39.25 2.89
C LEU A 398 -9.95 -38.56 3.33
N ARG A 399 -10.29 -38.65 4.63
CA ARG A 399 -11.45 -38.01 5.24
C ARG A 399 -11.03 -36.92 6.20
N VAL A 400 -11.75 -35.80 6.18
CA VAL A 400 -11.47 -34.66 7.07
C VAL A 400 -11.80 -35.07 8.53
N GLN A 401 -10.83 -34.84 9.40
CA GLN A 401 -10.95 -34.99 10.84
C GLN A 401 -11.14 -33.65 11.54
N GLN A 402 -10.40 -32.62 11.12
CA GLN A 402 -10.48 -31.29 11.70
C GLN A 402 -10.26 -30.22 10.63
N THR A 403 -10.94 -29.09 10.80
CA THR A 403 -10.75 -27.89 10.00
C THR A 403 -10.67 -26.65 10.89
N ALA A 404 -9.97 -25.60 10.42
CA ALA A 404 -10.01 -24.28 11.01
C ALA A 404 -9.89 -23.21 9.93
N GLY A 405 -10.55 -22.06 10.10
CA GLY A 405 -10.49 -20.93 9.17
C GLY A 405 -11.08 -21.20 7.78
N LEU A 406 -11.88 -22.26 7.61
CA LEU A 406 -12.47 -22.69 6.35
C LEU A 406 -14.00 -22.76 6.46
N PRO A 407 -14.74 -22.73 5.32
CA PRO A 407 -16.19 -22.92 5.30
C PRO A 407 -16.60 -24.26 5.93
N LYS A 408 -17.80 -24.32 6.50
CA LYS A 408 -18.31 -25.53 7.19
C LYS A 408 -18.39 -26.75 6.28
N GLU A 409 -18.62 -26.54 5.00
CA GLU A 409 -18.71 -27.57 3.96
C GLU A 409 -17.39 -28.33 3.77
N ALA A 410 -16.25 -27.71 4.14
CA ALA A 410 -14.95 -28.35 4.10
C ALA A 410 -14.86 -29.61 4.98
N ALA A 411 -15.65 -29.69 6.07
CA ALA A 411 -15.66 -30.83 6.98
C ALA A 411 -16.21 -32.12 6.35
N ALA A 412 -17.02 -32.00 5.31
CA ALA A 412 -17.59 -33.14 4.59
C ALA A 412 -16.71 -33.67 3.44
N MET A 413 -15.55 -33.06 3.21
CA MET A 413 -14.67 -33.40 2.09
C MET A 413 -14.07 -34.78 2.22
N VAL A 414 -14.13 -35.55 1.13
CA VAL A 414 -13.48 -36.87 0.97
C VAL A 414 -12.68 -36.85 -0.30
N LEU A 415 -11.43 -37.30 -0.23
CA LEU A 415 -10.49 -37.29 -1.36
C LEU A 415 -10.04 -38.72 -1.69
N PRO A 416 -10.33 -39.24 -2.90
CA PRO A 416 -9.82 -40.53 -3.35
C PRO A 416 -8.33 -40.44 -3.65
N VAL A 417 -7.51 -41.26 -2.99
CA VAL A 417 -6.05 -41.23 -3.10
C VAL A 417 -5.59 -41.72 -4.47
N ALA A 418 -6.18 -42.80 -4.98
CA ALA A 418 -5.80 -43.44 -6.24
C ALA A 418 -6.00 -42.54 -7.48
N GLN A 419 -6.96 -41.62 -7.43
CA GLN A 419 -7.32 -40.75 -8.55
C GLN A 419 -6.40 -39.54 -8.72
N ASN A 420 -5.49 -39.27 -7.75
CA ASN A 420 -4.62 -38.10 -7.78
C ASN A 420 -3.17 -38.50 -7.55
N LYS A 421 -2.31 -38.29 -8.56
CA LYS A 421 -0.89 -38.67 -8.53
C LYS A 421 -0.12 -38.00 -7.38
N LEU A 422 -0.44 -36.75 -7.03
CA LEU A 422 0.22 -36.03 -5.94
C LEU A 422 -0.19 -36.62 -4.59
N LEU A 423 -1.48 -36.87 -4.38
CA LEU A 423 -1.95 -37.53 -3.13
C LEU A 423 -1.34 -38.90 -2.98
N HIS A 424 -1.35 -39.70 -4.04
CA HIS A 424 -0.75 -41.02 -4.03
C HIS A 424 0.73 -40.96 -3.61
N LYS A 425 1.50 -40.01 -4.15
CA LYS A 425 2.91 -39.79 -3.80
C LYS A 425 3.07 -39.34 -2.34
N LEU A 426 2.25 -38.40 -1.87
CA LEU A 426 2.30 -37.92 -0.48
C LEU A 426 1.86 -39.00 0.53
N MET A 427 0.99 -39.92 0.15
CA MET A 427 0.50 -40.98 1.03
C MET A 427 1.38 -42.25 0.96
N SER A 428 2.21 -42.40 -0.07
CA SER A 428 3.17 -43.50 -0.17
C SER A 428 4.47 -43.25 0.59
N LYS A 429 4.90 -41.98 0.72
CA LYS A 429 6.12 -41.59 1.41
C LYS A 429 5.92 -40.28 2.14
N ALA A 430 6.35 -40.24 3.42
CA ALA A 430 6.31 -39.01 4.21
C ALA A 430 7.08 -37.88 3.52
N GLY A 431 6.46 -36.72 3.39
CA GLY A 431 7.04 -35.59 2.70
C GLY A 431 6.32 -34.28 2.99
N GLN A 432 6.95 -33.17 2.64
CA GLN A 432 6.39 -31.84 2.72
C GLN A 432 6.45 -31.18 1.34
N LEU A 433 5.37 -30.56 0.93
CA LEU A 433 5.30 -29.71 -0.25
C LEU A 433 4.95 -28.29 0.20
N ARG A 434 5.82 -27.32 -0.13
CA ARG A 434 5.54 -25.88 0.03
C ARG A 434 5.24 -25.33 -1.37
N LEU A 435 4.04 -24.81 -1.55
CA LEU A 435 3.69 -24.02 -2.73
C LEU A 435 4.14 -22.58 -2.52
N THR A 436 4.70 -22.00 -3.55
CA THR A 436 5.14 -20.62 -3.66
C THR A 436 4.80 -20.12 -5.07
N PRO A 437 4.76 -18.80 -5.34
CA PRO A 437 4.54 -18.28 -6.68
C PRO A 437 5.46 -18.93 -7.74
N ASP A 438 6.72 -19.22 -7.38
CA ASP A 438 7.71 -19.78 -8.29
C ASP A 438 7.38 -21.20 -8.78
N ASN A 439 6.72 -22.00 -7.93
CA ASN A 439 6.40 -23.39 -8.25
C ASN A 439 4.89 -23.67 -8.40
N HIS A 440 4.05 -22.67 -8.12
CA HIS A 440 2.59 -22.81 -8.14
C HIS A 440 2.09 -23.30 -9.51
N ALA A 441 2.59 -22.74 -10.61
CA ALA A 441 2.17 -23.14 -11.96
C ALA A 441 2.42 -24.63 -12.23
N GLN A 442 3.50 -25.20 -11.68
CA GLN A 442 3.86 -26.61 -11.84
C GLN A 442 3.00 -27.55 -10.99
N PHE A 443 2.71 -27.16 -9.75
CA PHE A 443 2.08 -28.06 -8.77
C PHE A 443 0.58 -27.82 -8.57
N SER A 444 0.05 -26.63 -8.88
CA SER A 444 -1.37 -26.32 -8.68
C SER A 444 -2.31 -27.21 -9.47
N ALA A 445 -1.94 -27.58 -10.71
CA ALA A 445 -2.72 -28.49 -11.54
C ALA A 445 -2.76 -29.94 -10.97
N LEU A 446 -1.78 -30.31 -10.14
CA LEU A 446 -1.67 -31.61 -9.51
C LEU A 446 -2.44 -31.70 -8.20
N LEU A 447 -2.83 -30.55 -7.62
CA LEU A 447 -3.66 -30.54 -6.41
C LEU A 447 -5.07 -31.05 -6.71
N PRO A 448 -5.68 -31.83 -5.80
CA PRO A 448 -7.10 -32.19 -5.90
C PRO A 448 -7.99 -30.95 -6.00
N ALA A 449 -8.99 -30.99 -6.86
CA ALA A 449 -9.90 -29.87 -7.07
C ALA A 449 -10.53 -29.32 -5.77
N PRO A 450 -10.98 -30.15 -4.78
CA PRO A 450 -11.49 -29.65 -3.52
C PRO A 450 -10.45 -28.88 -2.69
N ILE A 451 -9.18 -29.36 -2.62
CA ILE A 451 -8.11 -28.63 -1.91
C ILE A 451 -7.85 -27.31 -2.60
N ARG A 452 -7.75 -27.29 -3.92
CA ARG A 452 -7.54 -26.07 -4.71
C ARG A 452 -8.68 -25.07 -4.54
N ALA A 453 -9.91 -25.53 -4.40
CA ALA A 453 -11.07 -24.66 -4.15
C ALA A 453 -11.04 -24.01 -2.76
N LEU A 454 -10.57 -24.74 -1.74
CA LEU A 454 -10.47 -24.25 -0.36
C LEU A 454 -9.26 -23.34 -0.15
N PHE A 455 -8.13 -23.65 -0.78
CA PHE A 455 -6.86 -22.92 -0.67
C PHE A 455 -6.53 -22.22 -1.99
N ARG A 456 -7.29 -21.17 -2.31
CA ARG A 456 -7.12 -20.35 -3.54
C ARG A 456 -5.91 -19.44 -3.46
N SER A 457 -4.74 -19.96 -3.07
CA SER A 457 -3.54 -19.20 -2.82
C SER A 457 -2.35 -19.89 -3.45
N GLU A 458 -1.36 -19.10 -3.83
CA GLU A 458 -0.06 -19.60 -4.29
C GLU A 458 0.83 -20.07 -3.11
N HIS A 459 0.39 -19.86 -1.87
CA HIS A 459 1.14 -20.13 -0.65
C HIS A 459 0.42 -21.16 0.22
N VAL A 460 0.71 -22.44 0.01
CA VAL A 460 0.10 -23.55 0.76
C VAL A 460 1.17 -24.53 1.22
N LEU A 461 1.03 -25.06 2.43
CA LEU A 461 1.83 -26.16 2.94
C LEU A 461 1.00 -27.45 2.96
N LEU A 462 1.56 -28.50 2.39
CA LEU A 462 1.04 -29.88 2.52
C LEU A 462 2.11 -30.72 3.20
N ARG A 463 1.74 -31.48 4.21
CA ARG A 463 2.67 -32.40 4.89
C ARG A 463 1.97 -33.70 5.23
N SER A 464 2.58 -34.79 4.81
CA SER A 464 2.21 -36.13 5.24
C SER A 464 2.73 -36.40 6.64
N LEU A 465 1.89 -36.94 7.51
CA LEU A 465 2.20 -37.32 8.88
C LEU A 465 2.26 -38.85 8.97
N ALA A 466 3.43 -39.36 9.32
CA ALA A 466 3.70 -40.81 9.30
C ALA A 466 3.98 -41.35 10.70
N VAL A 467 3.67 -42.64 10.89
CA VAL A 467 4.04 -43.44 12.06
C VAL A 467 4.70 -44.72 11.56
N SER A 468 5.92 -45.02 12.00
CA SER A 468 6.68 -46.22 11.58
C SER A 468 6.69 -46.42 10.06
N ASP A 469 7.02 -45.36 9.32
CA ASP A 469 7.05 -45.28 7.84
C ASP A 469 5.69 -45.40 7.13
N GLN A 470 4.60 -45.51 7.87
CA GLN A 470 3.27 -45.49 7.27
C GLN A 470 2.61 -44.10 7.40
N VAL A 471 2.24 -43.50 6.30
CA VAL A 471 1.49 -42.25 6.32
C VAL A 471 0.05 -42.51 6.74
N LEU A 472 -0.40 -41.82 7.78
CA LEU A 472 -1.74 -41.93 8.36
C LEU A 472 -2.60 -40.67 8.14
N MET A 473 -1.96 -39.52 8.08
CA MET A 473 -2.66 -38.24 7.96
C MET A 473 -1.97 -37.31 6.93
N LEU A 474 -2.75 -36.40 6.39
CA LEU A 474 -2.27 -35.28 5.60
C LEU A 474 -2.71 -33.96 6.26
N ALA A 475 -1.78 -33.10 6.55
CA ALA A 475 -2.03 -31.73 6.99
C ALA A 475 -1.89 -30.77 5.79
N VAL A 476 -2.90 -29.93 5.56
CA VAL A 476 -2.88 -28.84 4.60
C VAL A 476 -3.15 -27.56 5.34
N ALA A 477 -2.28 -26.56 5.17
CA ALA A 477 -2.39 -25.31 5.91
C ALA A 477 -1.86 -24.12 5.12
N ASP A 478 -2.37 -22.93 5.42
CA ASP A 478 -1.82 -21.66 4.96
C ASP A 478 -2.03 -20.54 5.99
N GLN A 479 -1.51 -19.35 5.67
CA GLN A 479 -1.66 -18.13 6.47
C GLN A 479 -2.72 -17.19 5.88
N GLY A 480 -3.93 -17.71 5.62
CA GLY A 480 -5.05 -16.93 5.06
C GLY A 480 -4.81 -16.52 3.60
N GLY A 481 -4.03 -17.29 2.86
CA GLY A 481 -3.68 -16.99 1.47
C GLY A 481 -2.49 -16.05 1.29
N LYS A 482 -1.85 -15.61 2.38
CA LYS A 482 -0.68 -14.73 2.37
C LYS A 482 0.63 -15.52 2.24
N PRO A 483 1.75 -14.85 1.86
CA PRO A 483 3.07 -15.44 1.91
C PRO A 483 3.36 -16.08 3.27
N LEU A 484 3.98 -17.26 3.24
CA LEU A 484 4.26 -18.02 4.45
C LEU A 484 5.51 -17.46 5.12
N ALA A 485 5.37 -16.94 6.36
CA ALA A 485 6.49 -16.52 7.16
C ALA A 485 7.41 -17.70 7.50
N ASP A 486 8.71 -17.57 7.30
CA ASP A 486 9.66 -18.69 7.51
C ASP A 486 9.65 -19.23 8.93
N VAL A 487 9.43 -18.35 9.94
CA VAL A 487 9.25 -18.77 11.34
C VAL A 487 8.03 -19.69 11.49
N SER A 488 6.91 -19.36 10.86
CA SER A 488 5.70 -20.17 10.89
C SER A 488 5.86 -21.48 10.13
N VAL A 489 6.60 -21.48 9.02
CA VAL A 489 6.93 -22.72 8.27
C VAL A 489 7.80 -23.66 9.12
N GLN A 490 8.79 -23.13 9.82
CA GLN A 490 9.64 -23.91 10.75
C GLN A 490 8.81 -24.43 11.92
N ALA A 491 7.96 -23.60 12.51
CA ALA A 491 7.09 -24.01 13.61
C ALA A 491 6.06 -25.06 13.16
N PHE A 492 5.48 -24.93 11.96
CA PHE A 492 4.64 -25.95 11.35
C PHE A 492 5.37 -27.29 11.21
N GLY A 493 6.62 -27.28 10.75
CA GLY A 493 7.43 -28.48 10.63
C GLY A 493 7.66 -29.16 11.99
N LYS A 494 8.00 -28.38 13.05
CA LYS A 494 8.16 -28.89 14.41
C LYS A 494 6.85 -29.40 15.00
N THR A 495 5.74 -28.68 14.80
CA THR A 495 4.42 -29.11 15.24
C THR A 495 4.02 -30.45 14.60
N SER A 496 4.28 -30.59 13.31
CA SER A 496 4.03 -31.85 12.57
C SER A 496 4.81 -33.03 13.18
N GLN A 497 6.09 -32.82 13.54
CA GLN A 497 6.87 -33.84 14.23
C GLN A 497 6.31 -34.20 15.63
N CYS A 498 5.79 -33.22 16.37
CA CYS A 498 5.10 -33.51 17.64
C CYS A 498 3.83 -34.32 17.42
N ILE A 499 3.06 -34.01 16.36
CA ILE A 499 1.85 -34.78 16.01
C ILE A 499 2.20 -36.21 15.61
N GLU A 500 3.24 -36.42 14.79
CA GLU A 500 3.72 -37.76 14.40
C GLU A 500 4.10 -38.61 15.62
N ARG A 501 4.81 -38.03 16.60
CA ARG A 501 5.17 -38.70 17.85
C ARG A 501 3.93 -39.02 18.70
N ALA A 502 2.97 -38.09 18.81
CA ALA A 502 1.73 -38.30 19.51
C ALA A 502 0.90 -39.43 18.87
N LEU A 503 0.83 -39.48 17.55
CA LEU A 503 0.17 -40.53 16.79
C LEU A 503 0.83 -41.91 17.02
N ALA A 504 2.17 -41.96 17.07
CA ALA A 504 2.91 -43.20 17.34
C ALA A 504 2.57 -43.76 18.73
N VAL A 505 2.56 -42.90 19.76
CA VAL A 505 2.23 -43.32 21.15
C VAL A 505 0.74 -43.74 21.23
N PHE A 506 -0.15 -43.07 20.51
CA PHE A 506 -1.56 -43.39 20.49
C PHE A 506 -1.84 -44.71 19.75
N ALA A 507 -1.20 -44.98 18.62
CA ALA A 507 -1.33 -46.23 17.87
C ALA A 507 -0.89 -47.46 18.67
N ASN A 508 0.21 -47.32 19.45
CA ASN A 508 0.74 -48.40 20.28
C ASN A 508 -0.12 -48.74 21.53
N ARG A 509 -1.14 -47.91 21.84
CA ARG A 509 -2.14 -48.21 22.92
C ARG A 509 -3.32 -49.05 22.46
N GLY A 510 -3.55 -49.10 21.16
CA GLY A 510 -4.66 -49.87 20.57
C GLY A 510 -4.25 -51.23 20.01
N ALA A 511 -2.97 -51.54 20.09
CA ALA A 511 -2.40 -52.87 19.80
C ALA A 511 -2.12 -53.60 21.15
#